data_6126501044d098d54ef9bace5cdab12c
#
_entry.id   6126501044d098d54ef9bace5cdab12c
#
_cell.length_a   1.000
_cell.length_b   1.000
_cell.length_c   1.000
_cell.angle_alpha   90.00
_cell.angle_beta   90.00
_cell.angle_gamma   90.00
#
_symmetry.space_group_name_H-M   'P 1'
#
loop_
_entity.id
_entity.type
_entity.pdbx_description
1 polymer ?
#
loop_
_entity_poly.entity_id
_entity_poly.type
_entity_poly.pdbx_seq_one_letter_code
_entity_poly.pdbx_strand_id
1 'polypeptide(L)'
;LPSKERIVAEVCKIAGQKKLTGKKVLIIGGGSSEPIDDVRVITNKSSGFMAISLSETAFAMGADVELWLGNAIHEPGEWIKTTRFSTLTKLKNMVKSMKQYDAVIMPAALSDFIPTQTKGKLDSSESVTIKMKKAPKIISSVRKKHKGLLYAFKLGSRISDSKLIEKAKALLKNSDCVIANYSDAMGSKDSKVAIIDNENTDWVTGPKIEISKSILEKIALEI
;
A
#
# COMPACT_ATOMS: atom_id res chain seq x y z
N LEU A 1 22.09 -4.48 21.71
CA LEU A 1 21.70 -5.78 21.17
C LEU A 1 20.43 -5.59 20.32
N PRO A 2 20.29 -6.29 19.19
CA PRO A 2 19.04 -6.24 18.40
C PRO A 2 17.86 -6.81 19.21
N SER A 3 16.65 -6.39 18.87
CA SER A 3 15.43 -6.95 19.45
C SER A 3 15.28 -8.45 19.12
N LYS A 4 14.48 -9.19 19.91
CA LYS A 4 14.20 -10.61 19.63
C LYS A 4 13.51 -10.75 18.26
N GLU A 5 12.61 -9.85 17.95
CA GLU A 5 11.86 -9.80 16.70
C GLU A 5 12.81 -9.63 15.51
N ARG A 6 13.82 -8.76 15.63
CA ARG A 6 14.84 -8.57 14.60
C ARG A 6 15.69 -9.84 14.41
N ILE A 7 16.11 -10.48 15.49
CA ILE A 7 16.86 -11.75 15.39
C ILE A 7 16.03 -12.80 14.64
N VAL A 8 14.75 -12.95 14.99
CA VAL A 8 13.84 -13.88 14.30
C VAL A 8 13.70 -13.52 12.82
N ALA A 9 13.52 -12.24 12.48
CA ALA A 9 13.41 -11.81 11.10
C ALA A 9 14.67 -12.11 10.28
N GLU A 10 15.86 -11.89 10.83
CA GLU A 10 17.14 -12.21 10.18
C GLU A 10 17.31 -13.73 10.00
N VAL A 11 16.93 -14.53 11.00
CA VAL A 11 16.94 -16.01 10.88
C VAL A 11 15.98 -16.45 9.77
N CYS A 12 14.75 -15.92 9.73
CA CYS A 12 13.79 -16.22 8.66
C CYS A 12 14.35 -15.84 7.28
N LYS A 13 15.05 -14.72 7.16
CA LYS A 13 15.69 -14.28 5.92
C LYS A 13 16.83 -15.24 5.50
N ILE A 14 17.62 -15.74 6.44
CA ILE A 14 18.73 -16.64 6.16
C ILE A 14 18.24 -18.05 5.83
N ALA A 15 17.28 -18.57 6.60
CA ALA A 15 16.76 -19.94 6.49
C ALA A 15 15.60 -20.10 5.49
N GLY A 16 14.99 -19.00 5.07
CA GLY A 16 13.81 -18.99 4.20
C GLY A 16 14.11 -19.28 2.72
N GLN A 17 13.04 -19.34 1.95
CA GLN A 17 13.08 -19.62 0.50
C GLN A 17 13.58 -18.43 -0.32
N LYS A 18 14.63 -17.85 -0.14
CA LYS A 18 15.33 -16.72 -0.79
C LYS A 18 14.88 -16.35 -2.22
N LYS A 19 13.60 -16.46 -2.53
CA LYS A 19 13.02 -16.26 -3.89
C LYS A 19 13.19 -14.83 -4.42
N LEU A 20 13.42 -13.84 -3.52
CA LEU A 20 13.60 -12.43 -3.87
C LEU A 20 15.02 -11.92 -3.58
N THR A 21 16.00 -12.81 -3.44
CA THR A 21 17.39 -12.40 -3.19
C THR A 21 17.93 -11.52 -4.30
N GLY A 22 18.51 -10.37 -3.91
CA GLY A 22 19.05 -9.38 -4.84
C GLY A 22 18.01 -8.49 -5.51
N LYS A 23 16.72 -8.71 -5.25
CA LYS A 23 15.61 -7.90 -5.79
C LYS A 23 15.28 -6.73 -4.88
N LYS A 24 15.01 -5.59 -5.46
CA LYS A 24 14.61 -4.35 -4.76
C LYS A 24 13.10 -4.19 -4.85
N VAL A 25 12.43 -4.18 -3.70
CA VAL A 25 10.98 -4.07 -3.61
C VAL A 25 10.60 -2.83 -2.82
N LEU A 26 9.81 -1.95 -3.43
CA LEU A 26 9.19 -0.81 -2.76
C LEU A 26 7.74 -1.15 -2.43
N ILE A 27 7.36 -0.97 -1.18
CA ILE A 27 5.97 -1.01 -0.75
C ILE A 27 5.51 0.40 -0.37
N ILE A 28 4.35 0.83 -0.91
CA ILE A 28 3.74 2.13 -0.60
C ILE A 28 2.40 1.84 0.09
N GLY A 29 2.31 2.12 1.39
CA GLY A 29 1.15 1.74 2.22
C GLY A 29 0.69 2.80 3.20
N GLY A 30 -0.27 2.43 4.06
CA GLY A 30 -0.91 3.38 4.98
C GLY A 30 -1.88 4.33 4.29
N GLY A 31 -2.43 5.29 5.05
CA GLY A 31 -3.36 6.30 4.56
C GLY A 31 -2.69 7.66 4.34
N SER A 32 -3.19 8.46 3.39
CA SER A 32 -2.88 9.88 3.37
C SER A 32 -3.81 10.65 4.31
N SER A 33 -3.30 11.74 4.90
CA SER A 33 -4.02 12.64 5.80
C SER A 33 -3.95 14.05 5.24
N GLU A 34 -5.07 14.50 4.68
CA GLU A 34 -5.14 15.79 3.99
C GLU A 34 -5.65 16.88 4.96
N PRO A 35 -4.89 17.95 5.19
CA PRO A 35 -5.28 18.97 6.16
C PRO A 35 -6.51 19.75 5.71
N ILE A 36 -7.43 19.97 6.66
CA ILE A 36 -8.58 20.88 6.54
C ILE A 36 -8.17 22.26 7.03
N ASP A 37 -7.54 22.28 8.20
CA ASP A 37 -7.00 23.46 8.89
C ASP A 37 -5.67 23.09 9.59
N ASP A 38 -5.17 23.94 10.47
CA ASP A 38 -3.90 23.69 11.18
C ASP A 38 -4.03 22.59 12.25
N VAL A 39 -5.24 22.08 12.53
CA VAL A 39 -5.51 21.10 13.59
C VAL A 39 -6.15 19.83 13.06
N ARG A 40 -7.02 19.94 12.04
CA ARG A 40 -7.89 18.84 11.58
C ARG A 40 -7.45 18.32 10.23
N VAL A 41 -7.62 17.01 10.02
CA VAL A 41 -7.31 16.31 8.77
C VAL A 41 -8.48 15.44 8.32
N ILE A 42 -8.59 15.21 7.02
CA ILE A 42 -9.37 14.11 6.45
C ILE A 42 -8.41 12.98 6.09
N THR A 43 -8.71 11.78 6.53
CA THR A 43 -7.92 10.59 6.27
C THR A 43 -8.80 9.38 5.98
N ASN A 44 -8.29 8.42 5.23
CA ASN A 44 -8.93 7.13 5.06
C ASN A 44 -8.60 6.21 6.24
N LYS A 45 -9.57 5.41 6.68
CA LYS A 45 -9.33 4.35 7.67
C LYS A 45 -8.35 3.34 7.07
N SER A 46 -7.14 3.27 7.60
CA SER A 46 -6.11 2.33 7.20
C SER A 46 -5.31 1.89 8.41
N SER A 47 -5.17 0.59 8.61
CA SER A 47 -4.31 0.05 9.66
C SER A 47 -2.83 0.00 9.26
N GLY A 48 -2.51 0.09 7.96
CA GLY A 48 -1.18 -0.13 7.43
C GLY A 48 -0.75 -1.60 7.38
N PHE A 49 -1.51 -2.50 7.97
CA PHE A 49 -1.11 -3.88 8.23
C PHE A 49 -0.74 -4.68 6.97
N MET A 50 -1.47 -4.52 5.85
CA MET A 50 -1.12 -5.20 4.59
C MET A 50 0.26 -4.76 4.07
N ALA A 51 0.56 -3.46 4.13
CA ALA A 51 1.86 -2.95 3.69
C ALA A 51 3.01 -3.46 4.57
N ILE A 52 2.79 -3.49 5.88
CA ILE A 52 3.76 -4.02 6.85
C ILE A 52 3.97 -5.51 6.61
N SER A 53 2.89 -6.30 6.51
CA SER A 53 2.96 -7.74 6.23
C SER A 53 3.70 -8.05 4.93
N LEU A 54 3.43 -7.30 3.84
CA LEU A 54 4.15 -7.43 2.57
C LEU A 54 5.64 -7.11 2.73
N SER A 55 5.98 -6.06 3.50
CA SER A 55 7.37 -5.65 3.71
C SER A 55 8.17 -6.69 4.49
N GLU A 56 7.61 -7.21 5.57
CA GLU A 56 8.25 -8.21 6.41
C GLU A 56 8.36 -9.56 5.70
N THR A 57 7.34 -9.94 4.93
CA THR A 57 7.38 -11.16 4.11
C THR A 57 8.40 -11.04 2.98
N ALA A 58 8.47 -9.91 2.28
CA ALA A 58 9.46 -9.67 1.22
C ALA A 58 10.89 -9.70 1.80
N PHE A 59 11.10 -9.11 2.98
CA PHE A 59 12.37 -9.19 3.70
C PHE A 59 12.75 -10.63 4.03
N ALA A 60 11.82 -11.41 4.58
CA ALA A 60 12.03 -12.84 4.88
C ALA A 60 12.32 -13.68 3.62
N MET A 61 11.80 -13.28 2.45
CA MET A 61 12.10 -13.89 1.14
C MET A 61 13.43 -13.39 0.52
N GLY A 62 14.18 -12.54 1.21
CA GLY A 62 15.52 -12.10 0.82
C GLY A 62 15.61 -10.80 0.05
N ALA A 63 14.50 -10.08 -0.14
CA ALA A 63 14.49 -8.80 -0.86
C ALA A 63 15.23 -7.67 -0.12
N ASP A 64 15.73 -6.69 -0.89
CA ASP A 64 16.07 -5.35 -0.40
C ASP A 64 14.77 -4.52 -0.39
N VAL A 65 14.21 -4.32 0.81
CA VAL A 65 12.87 -3.75 1.00
C VAL A 65 12.96 -2.29 1.42
N GLU A 66 12.18 -1.44 0.77
CA GLU A 66 11.89 -0.09 1.22
C GLU A 66 10.38 0.08 1.39
N LEU A 67 9.95 0.60 2.55
CA LEU A 67 8.55 0.88 2.86
C LEU A 67 8.32 2.39 2.92
N TRP A 68 7.43 2.89 2.08
CA TRP A 68 6.87 4.24 2.24
C TRP A 68 5.53 4.12 2.93
N LEU A 69 5.45 4.60 4.17
CA LEU A 69 4.29 4.38 5.02
C LEU A 69 3.62 5.70 5.41
N GLY A 70 2.36 5.84 5.02
CA GLY A 70 1.49 6.93 5.47
C GLY A 70 0.96 6.70 6.89
N ASN A 71 -0.20 7.31 7.19
CA ASN A 71 -0.87 7.08 8.46
C ASN A 71 -1.24 5.60 8.60
N ALA A 72 -0.86 4.99 9.73
CA ALA A 72 -1.06 3.59 10.04
C ALA A 72 -1.22 3.40 11.55
N ILE A 73 -1.94 2.34 11.95
CA ILE A 73 -2.11 1.99 13.38
C ILE A 73 -0.94 1.12 13.87
N HIS A 74 -0.39 0.31 12.96
CA HIS A 74 0.72 -0.61 13.28
C HIS A 74 2.05 0.00 12.82
N GLU A 75 3.12 -0.38 13.52
CA GLU A 75 4.49 -0.04 13.17
C GLU A 75 5.17 -1.24 12.51
N PRO A 76 5.98 -1.02 11.45
CA PRO A 76 6.81 -2.09 10.87
C PRO A 76 7.95 -2.44 11.82
N GLY A 77 8.49 -3.65 11.64
CA GLY A 77 9.72 -4.05 12.33
C GLY A 77 10.87 -3.07 12.05
N GLU A 78 11.73 -2.86 13.06
CA GLU A 78 12.86 -1.90 13.00
C GLU A 78 13.88 -2.22 11.88
N TRP A 79 13.86 -3.45 11.36
CA TRP A 79 14.71 -3.92 10.26
C TRP A 79 14.19 -3.51 8.88
N ILE A 80 12.97 -2.96 8.80
CA ILE A 80 12.39 -2.49 7.54
C ILE A 80 12.75 -1.00 7.35
N LYS A 81 13.50 -0.70 6.30
CA LYS A 81 13.81 0.68 5.92
C LYS A 81 12.53 1.43 5.57
N THR A 82 12.08 2.27 6.50
CA THR A 82 10.80 2.95 6.39
C THR A 82 10.98 4.47 6.21
N THR A 83 10.27 5.03 5.22
CA THR A 83 10.15 6.48 5.00
C THR A 83 8.69 6.88 5.17
N ARG A 84 8.42 7.91 6.00
CA ARG A 84 7.05 8.36 6.29
C ARG A 84 6.59 9.47 5.35
N PHE A 85 5.33 9.38 4.92
CA PHE A 85 4.62 10.49 4.30
C PHE A 85 3.32 10.79 5.06
N SER A 86 2.81 12.01 4.95
CA SER A 86 1.54 12.41 5.56
C SER A 86 0.48 12.70 4.50
N THR A 87 0.82 13.46 3.47
CA THR A 87 -0.13 13.94 2.45
C THR A 87 0.18 13.36 1.08
N LEU A 88 -0.80 13.43 0.17
CA LEU A 88 -0.61 13.12 -1.25
C LEU A 88 0.48 13.99 -1.90
N THR A 89 0.58 15.25 -1.49
CA THR A 89 1.62 16.17 -2.00
C THR A 89 3.01 15.67 -1.63
N LYS A 90 3.22 15.26 -0.37
CA LYS A 90 4.50 14.69 0.07
C LYS A 90 4.82 13.40 -0.67
N LEU A 91 3.86 12.49 -0.78
CA LEU A 91 4.02 11.24 -1.53
C LEU A 91 4.34 11.51 -3.01
N LYS A 92 3.66 12.45 -3.66
CA LYS A 92 3.94 12.84 -5.04
C LYS A 92 5.38 13.36 -5.23
N ASN A 93 5.89 14.11 -4.26
CA ASN A 93 7.28 14.58 -4.29
C ASN A 93 8.28 13.41 -4.10
N MET A 94 7.98 12.45 -3.22
CA MET A 94 8.78 11.23 -3.09
C MET A 94 8.82 10.43 -4.41
N VAL A 95 7.67 10.29 -5.09
CA VAL A 95 7.60 9.62 -6.41
C VAL A 95 8.44 10.32 -7.47
N LYS A 96 8.57 11.66 -7.43
CA LYS A 96 9.44 12.39 -8.41
C LYS A 96 10.91 11.99 -8.28
N SER A 97 11.39 11.73 -7.06
CA SER A 97 12.77 11.31 -6.74
C SER A 97 12.94 9.80 -6.56
N MET A 98 11.91 9.03 -6.92
CA MET A 98 11.90 7.57 -6.76
C MET A 98 13.02 6.91 -7.57
N LYS A 99 13.75 6.01 -6.94
CA LYS A 99 14.74 5.14 -7.58
C LYS A 99 14.06 4.05 -8.41
N GLN A 100 14.83 3.26 -9.12
CA GLN A 100 14.31 2.06 -9.79
C GLN A 100 14.26 0.88 -8.80
N TYR A 101 13.19 0.11 -8.89
CA TYR A 101 12.94 -1.11 -8.15
C TYR A 101 12.60 -2.22 -9.15
N ASP A 102 12.72 -3.48 -8.75
CA ASP A 102 12.25 -4.61 -9.54
C ASP A 102 10.71 -4.69 -9.46
N ALA A 103 10.16 -4.43 -8.28
CA ALA A 103 8.72 -4.38 -8.07
C ALA A 103 8.30 -3.22 -7.14
N VAL A 104 7.14 -2.62 -7.43
CA VAL A 104 6.45 -1.65 -6.56
C VAL A 104 5.06 -2.18 -6.23
N ILE A 105 4.71 -2.24 -4.95
CA ILE A 105 3.41 -2.72 -4.47
C ILE A 105 2.70 -1.58 -3.73
N MET A 106 1.46 -1.26 -4.10
CA MET A 106 0.74 -0.08 -3.59
C MET A 106 -0.56 -0.43 -2.85
N PRO A 107 -0.51 -1.00 -1.61
CA PRO A 107 -1.70 -1.17 -0.77
C PRO A 107 -2.16 0.13 -0.07
N ALA A 108 -1.65 1.29 -0.47
CA ALA A 108 -1.95 2.57 0.16
C ALA A 108 -3.42 2.98 0.01
N ALA A 109 -4.04 3.42 1.11
CA ALA A 109 -5.37 4.01 1.15
C ALA A 109 -5.29 5.53 0.95
N LEU A 110 -5.03 5.94 -0.28
CA LEU A 110 -4.85 7.35 -0.64
C LEU A 110 -6.19 8.05 -0.83
N SER A 111 -6.27 9.31 -0.42
CA SER A 111 -7.48 10.11 -0.58
C SER A 111 -7.79 10.40 -2.05
N ASP A 112 -9.07 10.24 -2.43
CA ASP A 112 -9.58 10.64 -3.76
C ASP A 112 -9.90 12.13 -3.83
N PHE A 113 -9.92 12.82 -2.69
CA PHE A 113 -10.25 14.24 -2.57
C PHE A 113 -9.27 14.95 -1.63
N ILE A 114 -8.96 16.21 -1.95
CA ILE A 114 -8.10 17.08 -1.15
C ILE A 114 -8.95 18.29 -0.74
N PRO A 115 -9.09 18.57 0.57
CA PRO A 115 -9.79 19.75 1.04
C PRO A 115 -9.04 21.04 0.66
N THR A 116 -9.80 22.12 0.48
CA THR A 116 -9.22 23.46 0.43
C THR A 116 -8.86 23.85 1.86
N GLN A 117 -7.57 23.97 2.14
CA GLN A 117 -7.07 24.25 3.49
C GLN A 117 -7.41 25.68 3.91
N THR A 118 -7.89 25.84 5.13
CA THR A 118 -8.09 27.12 5.82
C THR A 118 -6.89 27.36 6.76
N LYS A 119 -6.36 28.59 6.79
CA LYS A 119 -5.33 28.98 7.76
C LYS A 119 -5.96 29.16 9.15
N GLY A 120 -5.23 28.80 10.18
CA GLY A 120 -5.69 28.79 11.55
C GLY A 120 -6.61 27.63 11.86
N LYS A 121 -7.28 27.65 13.01
CA LYS A 121 -8.26 26.65 13.43
C LYS A 121 -9.65 27.16 13.05
N LEU A 122 -10.45 26.33 12.36
CA LEU A 122 -11.85 26.62 12.07
C LEU A 122 -12.63 26.82 13.37
N ASP A 123 -13.47 27.85 13.42
CA ASP A 123 -14.36 28.09 14.55
C ASP A 123 -15.38 26.95 14.70
N SER A 124 -15.66 26.57 15.92
CA SER A 124 -16.63 25.51 16.25
C SER A 124 -18.02 26.05 16.64
N SER A 125 -18.19 27.36 16.66
CA SER A 125 -19.48 28.01 17.01
C SER A 125 -20.50 27.93 15.88
N GLU A 126 -20.05 27.68 14.63
CA GLU A 126 -20.91 27.62 13.44
C GLU A 126 -20.74 26.32 12.66
N SER A 127 -21.72 26.02 11.81
CA SER A 127 -21.61 24.91 10.85
C SER A 127 -20.59 25.24 9.76
N VAL A 128 -19.74 24.25 9.39
CA VAL A 128 -18.69 24.45 8.40
C VAL A 128 -18.91 23.56 7.19
N THR A 129 -18.83 24.15 6.00
CA THR A 129 -18.81 23.42 4.73
C THR A 129 -17.38 23.30 4.22
N ILE A 130 -16.90 22.07 4.00
CA ILE A 130 -15.55 21.80 3.49
C ILE A 130 -15.62 21.58 1.98
N LYS A 131 -15.03 22.48 1.21
CA LYS A 131 -14.86 22.32 -0.25
C LYS A 131 -13.68 21.38 -0.52
N MET A 132 -13.88 20.41 -1.42
CA MET A 132 -12.87 19.42 -1.78
C MET A 132 -12.62 19.40 -3.29
N LYS A 133 -11.38 19.19 -3.69
CA LYS A 133 -10.96 18.99 -5.09
C LYS A 133 -10.59 17.54 -5.32
N LYS A 134 -10.81 17.03 -6.54
CA LYS A 134 -10.38 15.70 -6.94
C LYS A 134 -8.85 15.59 -6.85
N ALA A 135 -8.37 14.56 -6.18
CA ALA A 135 -6.95 14.28 -6.03
C ALA A 135 -6.35 13.68 -7.31
N PRO A 136 -5.08 13.96 -7.63
CA PRO A 136 -4.37 13.27 -8.70
C PRO A 136 -4.14 11.80 -8.33
N LYS A 137 -4.23 10.90 -9.30
CA LYS A 137 -3.98 9.47 -9.07
C LYS A 137 -2.47 9.21 -9.01
N ILE A 138 -1.97 8.92 -7.83
CA ILE A 138 -0.54 8.67 -7.58
C ILE A 138 -0.02 7.47 -8.39
N ILE A 139 -0.82 6.41 -8.56
CA ILE A 139 -0.42 5.23 -9.34
C ILE A 139 0.02 5.59 -10.76
N SER A 140 -0.65 6.53 -11.42
CA SER A 140 -0.24 7.00 -12.76
C SER A 140 1.12 7.71 -12.74
N SER A 141 1.42 8.41 -11.65
CA SER A 141 2.74 9.06 -11.46
C SER A 141 3.83 8.03 -11.20
N VAL A 142 3.53 7.00 -10.42
CA VAL A 142 4.42 5.86 -10.18
C VAL A 142 4.70 5.13 -11.48
N ARG A 143 3.66 4.76 -12.26
CA ARG A 143 3.85 4.06 -13.55
C ARG A 143 4.72 4.83 -14.55
N LYS A 144 4.59 6.17 -14.57
CA LYS A 144 5.44 7.01 -15.44
C LYS A 144 6.92 6.95 -15.06
N LYS A 145 7.24 6.80 -13.78
CA LYS A 145 8.61 6.78 -13.25
C LYS A 145 9.21 5.38 -13.17
N HIS A 146 8.38 4.39 -12.90
CA HIS A 146 8.78 3.01 -12.63
C HIS A 146 8.54 2.12 -13.87
N LYS A 147 9.55 1.36 -14.27
CA LYS A 147 9.52 0.47 -15.43
C LYS A 147 9.36 -1.02 -15.07
N GLY A 148 9.68 -1.40 -13.84
CA GLY A 148 9.49 -2.76 -13.33
C GLY A 148 8.04 -3.07 -13.01
N LEU A 149 7.79 -4.17 -12.32
CA LEU A 149 6.45 -4.61 -11.94
C LEU A 149 5.75 -3.62 -11.01
N LEU A 150 4.49 -3.33 -11.29
CA LEU A 150 3.64 -2.46 -10.47
C LEU A 150 2.34 -3.18 -10.11
N TYR A 151 2.18 -3.47 -8.83
CA TYR A 151 1.01 -4.10 -8.24
C TYR A 151 0.13 -3.07 -7.55
N ALA A 152 -1.09 -2.89 -8.03
CA ALA A 152 -2.07 -1.98 -7.48
C ALA A 152 -3.01 -2.69 -6.50
N PHE A 153 -3.65 -1.94 -5.60
CA PHE A 153 -4.72 -2.44 -4.76
C PHE A 153 -6.04 -1.76 -5.10
N LYS A 154 -7.13 -2.54 -5.07
CA LYS A 154 -8.50 -2.05 -5.25
C LYS A 154 -9.39 -2.51 -4.11
N LEU A 155 -9.90 -1.55 -3.35
CA LEU A 155 -10.89 -1.80 -2.31
C LEU A 155 -12.30 -1.71 -2.90
N GLY A 156 -13.11 -2.72 -2.64
CA GLY A 156 -14.56 -2.73 -2.84
C GLY A 156 -15.31 -2.53 -1.54
N SER A 157 -16.44 -1.86 -1.59
CA SER A 157 -17.35 -1.73 -0.45
C SER A 157 -18.77 -1.97 -0.93
N ARG A 158 -19.46 -2.95 -0.31
CA ARG A 158 -20.86 -3.30 -0.60
C ARG A 158 -21.14 -3.50 -2.10
N ILE A 159 -20.27 -4.23 -2.80
CA ILE A 159 -20.39 -4.57 -4.22
C ILE A 159 -20.18 -6.07 -4.44
N SER A 160 -20.70 -6.63 -5.54
CA SER A 160 -20.49 -8.03 -5.92
C SER A 160 -19.05 -8.30 -6.36
N ASP A 161 -18.64 -9.58 -6.35
CA ASP A 161 -17.34 -10.04 -6.85
C ASP A 161 -17.12 -9.59 -8.31
N SER A 162 -18.13 -9.76 -9.17
CA SER A 162 -18.07 -9.33 -10.58
C SER A 162 -17.78 -7.84 -10.74
N LYS A 163 -18.47 -7.01 -9.95
CA LYS A 163 -18.28 -5.55 -9.98
C LYS A 163 -16.94 -5.11 -9.36
N LEU A 164 -16.43 -5.86 -8.39
CA LEU A 164 -15.09 -5.65 -7.84
C LEU A 164 -14.02 -5.93 -8.88
N ILE A 165 -14.13 -7.08 -9.57
CA ILE A 165 -13.21 -7.50 -10.64
C ILE A 165 -13.23 -6.49 -11.81
N GLU A 166 -14.40 -6.07 -12.26
CA GLU A 166 -14.56 -5.04 -13.31
C GLU A 166 -13.79 -3.76 -12.95
N LYS A 167 -14.03 -3.24 -11.73
CA LYS A 167 -13.34 -2.03 -11.24
C LYS A 167 -11.84 -2.23 -11.04
N ALA A 168 -11.41 -3.43 -10.68
CA ALA A 168 -10.00 -3.76 -10.54
C ALA A 168 -9.30 -3.81 -11.91
N LYS A 169 -9.89 -4.48 -12.90
CA LYS A 169 -9.38 -4.56 -14.28
C LYS A 169 -9.14 -3.18 -14.90
N ALA A 170 -9.96 -2.18 -14.54
CA ALA A 170 -9.75 -0.81 -15.00
C ALA A 170 -8.42 -0.18 -14.53
N LEU A 171 -7.77 -0.73 -13.49
CA LEU A 171 -6.45 -0.28 -13.01
C LEU A 171 -5.30 -0.93 -13.78
N LEU A 172 -5.50 -2.03 -14.50
CA LEU A 172 -4.46 -2.71 -15.29
C LEU A 172 -3.84 -1.81 -16.35
N LYS A 173 -4.55 -0.76 -16.79
CA LYS A 173 -3.97 0.26 -17.67
C LYS A 173 -2.74 0.99 -17.08
N ASN A 174 -2.57 0.95 -15.75
CA ASN A 174 -1.48 1.61 -15.03
C ASN A 174 -0.68 0.65 -14.13
N SER A 175 -1.00 -0.63 -14.12
CA SER A 175 -0.34 -1.65 -13.30
C SER A 175 -0.31 -3.00 -14.02
N ASP A 176 0.60 -3.85 -13.64
CA ASP A 176 0.77 -5.17 -14.22
C ASP A 176 -0.18 -6.18 -13.55
N CYS A 177 -0.48 -5.94 -12.25
CA CYS A 177 -1.41 -6.75 -11.47
C CYS A 177 -2.23 -5.87 -10.52
N VAL A 178 -3.44 -6.31 -10.17
CA VAL A 178 -4.32 -5.66 -9.20
C VAL A 178 -4.77 -6.66 -8.15
N ILE A 179 -4.55 -6.31 -6.88
CA ILE A 179 -5.05 -7.04 -5.73
C ILE A 179 -6.36 -6.40 -5.29
N ALA A 180 -7.47 -7.10 -5.49
CA ALA A 180 -8.80 -6.59 -5.15
C ALA A 180 -9.31 -7.24 -3.86
N ASN A 181 -9.78 -6.44 -2.90
CA ASN A 181 -10.30 -6.88 -1.62
C ASN A 181 -11.52 -6.07 -1.18
N TYR A 182 -12.16 -6.49 -0.09
CA TYR A 182 -13.33 -5.83 0.47
C TYR A 182 -12.99 -5.01 1.71
N SER A 183 -13.79 -3.96 1.95
CA SER A 183 -13.66 -3.09 3.11
C SER A 183 -13.87 -3.82 4.44
N ASP A 184 -14.65 -4.90 4.44
CA ASP A 184 -14.94 -5.72 5.63
C ASP A 184 -13.69 -6.44 6.16
N ALA A 185 -12.70 -6.64 5.30
CA ALA A 185 -11.38 -7.16 5.68
C ALA A 185 -10.48 -6.11 6.37
N MET A 186 -10.92 -4.85 6.45
CA MET A 186 -10.16 -3.80 7.15
C MET A 186 -10.20 -4.04 8.66
N GLY A 187 -9.04 -4.27 9.27
CA GLY A 187 -8.93 -4.62 10.69
C GLY A 187 -9.07 -6.11 11.01
N SER A 188 -9.55 -6.95 10.08
CA SER A 188 -9.57 -8.41 10.24
C SER A 188 -8.17 -9.01 10.11
N LYS A 189 -7.94 -10.13 10.83
CA LYS A 189 -6.73 -10.97 10.65
C LYS A 189 -6.76 -11.69 9.30
N ASP A 190 -7.92 -12.17 8.88
CA ASP A 190 -8.13 -12.87 7.62
C ASP A 190 -8.70 -11.94 6.56
N SER A 191 -8.41 -12.24 5.31
CA SER A 191 -8.93 -11.51 4.16
C SER A 191 -9.18 -12.46 3.00
N LYS A 192 -10.12 -12.08 2.11
CA LYS A 192 -10.30 -12.67 0.79
C LYS A 192 -9.88 -11.65 -0.24
N VAL A 193 -8.95 -12.00 -1.11
CA VAL A 193 -8.46 -11.13 -2.19
C VAL A 193 -8.53 -11.82 -3.53
N ALA A 194 -8.76 -11.05 -4.59
CA ALA A 194 -8.56 -11.51 -5.97
C ALA A 194 -7.23 -10.93 -6.47
N ILE A 195 -6.36 -11.77 -6.97
CA ILE A 195 -5.12 -11.41 -7.69
C ILE A 195 -5.46 -11.42 -9.17
N ILE A 196 -5.41 -10.27 -9.82
CA ILE A 196 -5.94 -10.05 -11.16
C ILE A 196 -4.84 -9.48 -12.05
N ASP A 197 -4.50 -10.18 -13.11
CA ASP A 197 -3.68 -9.68 -14.20
C ASP A 197 -4.47 -9.68 -15.53
N ASN A 198 -3.80 -9.54 -16.67
CA ASN A 198 -4.47 -9.51 -17.97
C ASN A 198 -5.04 -10.88 -18.39
N GLU A 199 -4.51 -11.97 -17.86
CA GLU A 199 -4.84 -13.34 -18.25
C GLU A 199 -5.74 -14.03 -17.22
N ASN A 200 -5.44 -13.82 -15.92
CA ASN A 200 -6.00 -14.61 -14.82
C ASN A 200 -6.70 -13.77 -13.76
N THR A 201 -7.54 -14.45 -12.98
CA THR A 201 -8.17 -13.92 -11.77
C THR A 201 -8.22 -15.05 -10.74
N ASP A 202 -7.31 -14.99 -9.76
CA ASP A 202 -7.16 -16.01 -8.75
C ASP A 202 -7.63 -15.50 -7.39
N TRP A 203 -8.45 -16.29 -6.69
CA TRP A 203 -8.89 -15.93 -5.36
C TRP A 203 -8.01 -16.60 -4.30
N VAL A 204 -7.54 -15.80 -3.34
CA VAL A 204 -6.78 -16.24 -2.18
C VAL A 204 -7.52 -15.82 -0.92
N THR A 205 -7.66 -16.74 0.04
CA THR A 205 -8.32 -16.49 1.34
C THR A 205 -7.42 -16.97 2.46
N GLY A 206 -7.32 -16.20 3.51
CA GLY A 206 -6.53 -16.57 4.70
C GLY A 206 -5.95 -15.36 5.42
N PRO A 207 -5.03 -15.60 6.37
CA PRO A 207 -4.30 -14.56 7.07
C PRO A 207 -3.53 -13.65 6.11
N LYS A 208 -3.42 -12.36 6.47
CA LYS A 208 -2.72 -11.38 5.60
C LYS A 208 -1.27 -11.76 5.31
N ILE A 209 -0.63 -12.50 6.19
CA ILE A 209 0.75 -12.99 5.96
C ILE A 209 0.79 -14.02 4.81
N GLU A 210 -0.18 -14.93 4.73
CA GLU A 210 -0.28 -15.92 3.64
C GLU A 210 -0.66 -15.25 2.32
N ILE A 211 -1.54 -14.26 2.37
CA ILE A 211 -1.87 -13.44 1.20
C ILE A 211 -0.63 -12.68 0.71
N SER A 212 0.13 -12.08 1.63
CA SER A 212 1.39 -11.39 1.29
C SER A 212 2.38 -12.35 0.64
N LYS A 213 2.49 -13.58 1.14
CA LYS A 213 3.33 -14.62 0.56
C LYS A 213 2.89 -14.97 -0.86
N SER A 214 1.59 -15.23 -1.08
CA SER A 214 1.06 -15.54 -2.42
C SER A 214 1.33 -14.42 -3.43
N ILE A 215 1.15 -13.15 -3.02
CA ILE A 215 1.45 -12.00 -3.88
C ILE A 215 2.94 -11.93 -4.23
N LEU A 216 3.81 -12.12 -3.24
CA LEU A 216 5.27 -12.04 -3.43
C LEU A 216 5.84 -13.24 -4.18
N GLU A 217 5.24 -14.41 -4.05
CA GLU A 217 5.58 -15.59 -4.86
C GLU A 217 5.25 -15.37 -6.34
N LYS A 218 4.09 -14.75 -6.63
CA LYS A 218 3.77 -14.34 -8.01
C LYS A 218 4.79 -13.35 -8.54
N ILE A 219 5.14 -12.32 -7.78
CA ILE A 219 6.19 -11.36 -8.15
C ILE A 219 7.51 -12.06 -8.42
N ALA A 220 7.92 -13.00 -7.56
CA ALA A 220 9.20 -13.72 -7.70
C ALA A 220 9.29 -14.59 -8.97
N LEU A 221 8.15 -14.95 -9.57
CA LEU A 221 8.11 -15.67 -10.84
C LEU A 221 8.24 -14.73 -12.06
N GLU A 222 8.00 -13.43 -11.86
CA GLU A 222 7.94 -12.43 -12.94
C GLU A 222 9.21 -11.55 -13.02
N ILE A 223 10.16 -11.65 -12.02
CA ILE A 223 11.38 -10.82 -11.95
C ILE A 223 12.70 -11.56 -11.88
#